data_031ad5a132fd3b56b3fefcf4958aa808
#
_entry.id   031ad5a132fd3b56b3fefcf4958aa808
#
_cell.length_a   1.000
_cell.length_b   1.000
_cell.length_c   1.000
_cell.angle_alpha   90.00
_cell.angle_beta   90.00
_cell.angle_gamma   90.00
#
_symmetry.space_group_name_H-M   'P 1'
#
loop_
_entity.id
_entity.type
_entity.pdbx_description
1 polymer ?
#
loop_
_entity_poly.entity_id
_entity_poly.type
_entity_poly.pdbx_seq_one_letter_code
_entity_poly.pdbx_strand_id
1 'polypeptide(L)'
;MSILSQAHRESLLKWHALLNEQQGRRLRASLRRSHTLNEVRLSEGFNSLAARVPTLWNVEGREWRFCALGIVAALAAHIKTVDTRASFAEQLGHKEGNHAVMSELRFRRLSQARTQEELFRQLRRAVQLLRGVVNLPDLAEGVFRWCKEEDERERHAARRRAPTDYIRVRWALDYYMAGNPSDAPDAENINLPVDTATTQE
;
A
#
# COMPACT_ATOMS: atom_id res chain seq x y z
N MET A 1 -6.72 2.56 -13.09
CA MET A 1 -5.56 3.26 -13.69
C MET A 1 -4.55 3.56 -12.58
N SER A 2 -3.25 3.24 -12.76
CA SER A 2 -2.21 3.50 -11.75
C SER A 2 -1.82 4.98 -11.72
N ILE A 3 -1.50 5.51 -10.52
CA ILE A 3 -1.02 6.89 -10.35
C ILE A 3 0.50 6.93 -10.57
N LEU A 4 1.21 5.91 -10.08
CA LEU A 4 2.64 5.77 -10.28
C LEU A 4 2.92 5.10 -11.63
N SER A 5 3.62 5.80 -12.53
CA SER A 5 4.16 5.16 -13.74
C SER A 5 5.27 4.17 -13.40
N GLN A 6 5.65 3.33 -14.35
CA GLN A 6 6.77 2.41 -14.18
C GLN A 6 8.06 3.17 -13.83
N ALA A 7 8.34 4.29 -14.50
CA ALA A 7 9.50 5.13 -14.23
C ALA A 7 9.51 5.69 -12.78
N HIS A 8 8.33 6.07 -12.25
CA HIS A 8 8.22 6.50 -10.86
C HIS A 8 8.53 5.38 -9.87
N ARG A 9 8.02 4.17 -10.14
CA ARG A 9 8.28 2.97 -9.30
C ARG A 9 9.77 2.61 -9.30
N GLU A 10 10.41 2.62 -10.45
CA GLU A 10 11.85 2.36 -10.58
C GLU A 10 12.69 3.41 -9.83
N SER A 11 12.34 4.69 -9.98
CA SER A 11 13.02 5.77 -9.27
C SER A 11 12.87 5.65 -7.75
N LEU A 12 11.68 5.27 -7.27
CA LEU A 12 11.41 5.01 -5.86
C LEU A 12 12.26 3.84 -5.35
N LEU A 13 12.33 2.74 -6.09
CA LEU A 13 13.11 1.56 -5.72
C LEU A 13 14.62 1.85 -5.69
N LYS A 14 15.14 2.56 -6.69
CA LYS A 14 16.55 2.99 -6.73
C LYS A 14 16.89 3.89 -5.55
N TRP A 15 15.98 4.84 -5.22
CA TRP A 15 16.18 5.69 -4.06
C TRP A 15 16.10 4.91 -2.73
N HIS A 16 15.17 3.97 -2.61
CA HIS A 16 15.08 3.10 -1.43
C HIS A 16 16.35 2.25 -1.26
N ALA A 17 16.90 1.69 -2.34
CA ALA A 17 18.17 0.96 -2.31
C ALA A 17 19.29 1.85 -1.76
N LEU A 18 19.38 3.11 -2.25
CA LEU A 18 20.35 4.10 -1.75
C LEU A 18 20.21 4.32 -0.23
N LEU A 19 18.99 4.38 0.32
CA LEU A 19 18.78 4.54 1.77
C LEU A 19 19.37 3.40 2.60
N ASN A 20 19.51 2.21 2.01
CA ASN A 20 20.06 1.03 2.70
C ASN A 20 21.58 0.91 2.55
N GLU A 21 22.20 1.71 1.68
CA GLU A 21 23.66 1.80 1.51
C GLU A 21 24.29 2.71 2.56
N GLN A 22 25.63 2.63 2.67
CA GLN A 22 26.39 3.45 3.64
C GLN A 22 26.19 4.94 3.40
N GLN A 23 26.23 5.39 2.16
CA GLN A 23 26.03 6.79 1.75
C GLN A 23 24.62 7.33 2.03
N GLY A 24 23.59 6.45 2.07
CA GLY A 24 22.21 6.82 2.35
C GLY A 24 21.83 6.84 3.83
N ARG A 25 22.71 6.40 4.73
CA ARG A 25 22.43 6.30 6.19
C ARG A 25 21.96 7.61 6.80
N ARG A 26 22.56 8.74 6.40
CA ARG A 26 22.17 10.07 6.88
C ARG A 26 20.76 10.44 6.46
N LEU A 27 20.41 10.22 5.18
CA LEU A 27 19.07 10.46 4.62
C LEU A 27 18.03 9.60 5.33
N ARG A 28 18.32 8.30 5.49
CA ARG A 28 17.45 7.38 6.23
C ARG A 28 17.27 7.81 7.68
N ALA A 29 18.34 8.21 8.36
CA ALA A 29 18.28 8.63 9.75
C ALA A 29 17.45 9.93 9.91
N SER A 30 17.54 10.88 8.97
CA SER A 30 16.74 12.11 9.00
C SER A 30 15.24 11.79 8.93
N LEU A 31 14.82 10.90 8.00
CA LEU A 31 13.44 10.46 7.87
C LEU A 31 12.93 9.69 9.09
N ARG A 32 13.76 8.80 9.67
CA ARG A 32 13.37 8.00 10.83
C ARG A 32 13.17 8.81 12.09
N ARG A 33 13.88 9.93 12.24
CA ARG A 33 13.75 10.86 13.38
C ARG A 33 12.55 11.78 13.26
N SER A 34 11.99 11.94 12.06
CA SER A 34 10.80 12.76 11.85
C SER A 34 9.58 12.11 12.52
N HIS A 35 8.91 12.84 13.38
CA HIS A 35 7.72 12.40 14.12
C HIS A 35 6.44 12.85 13.44
N THR A 36 6.49 13.95 12.70
CA THR A 36 5.36 14.57 11.99
C THR A 36 5.65 14.62 10.48
N LEU A 37 4.59 14.71 9.67
CA LEU A 37 4.75 14.86 8.22
C LEU A 37 5.41 16.20 7.84
N ASN A 38 5.28 17.23 8.65
CA ASN A 38 5.99 18.49 8.43
C ASN A 38 7.49 18.32 8.59
N GLU A 39 7.94 17.64 9.65
CA GLU A 39 9.37 17.33 9.84
C GLU A 39 9.91 16.47 8.69
N VAL A 40 9.11 15.51 8.21
CA VAL A 40 9.47 14.69 7.03
C VAL A 40 9.76 15.58 5.83
N ARG A 41 8.86 16.50 5.51
CA ARG A 41 8.99 17.39 4.34
C ARG A 41 10.20 18.34 4.42
N LEU A 42 10.64 18.65 5.62
CA LEU A 42 11.85 19.47 5.88
C LEU A 42 13.13 18.62 5.88
N SER A 43 13.04 17.29 5.84
CA SER A 43 14.19 16.40 5.94
C SER A 43 14.99 16.32 4.63
N GLU A 44 16.31 16.13 4.73
CA GLU A 44 17.17 15.86 3.58
C GLU A 44 16.73 14.60 2.81
N GLY A 45 16.25 13.59 3.55
CA GLY A 45 15.78 12.34 2.95
C GLY A 45 14.60 12.56 2.02
N PHE A 46 13.60 13.35 2.44
CA PHE A 46 12.47 13.70 1.59
C PHE A 46 12.89 14.50 0.35
N ASN A 47 13.72 15.54 0.53
CA ASN A 47 14.21 16.36 -0.58
C ASN A 47 14.99 15.52 -1.61
N SER A 48 15.77 14.55 -1.14
CA SER A 48 16.49 13.60 -2.03
C SER A 48 15.53 12.77 -2.88
N LEU A 49 14.36 12.34 -2.37
CA LEU A 49 13.34 11.65 -3.16
C LEU A 49 12.62 12.61 -4.10
N ALA A 50 12.17 13.75 -3.59
CA ALA A 50 11.40 14.73 -4.36
C ALA A 50 12.15 15.20 -5.61
N ALA A 51 13.47 15.41 -5.50
CA ALA A 51 14.31 15.77 -6.63
C ALA A 51 14.41 14.68 -7.72
N ARG A 52 14.19 13.41 -7.38
CA ARG A 52 14.22 12.28 -8.34
C ARG A 52 12.91 12.07 -9.09
N VAL A 53 11.82 12.56 -8.56
CA VAL A 53 10.47 12.31 -9.12
C VAL A 53 9.66 13.61 -9.26
N PRO A 54 10.21 14.69 -9.84
CA PRO A 54 9.52 15.99 -9.90
C PRO A 54 8.19 15.89 -10.65
N THR A 55 8.10 15.10 -11.70
CA THR A 55 6.87 14.89 -12.49
C THR A 55 5.77 14.16 -11.72
N LEU A 56 6.11 13.48 -10.62
CA LEU A 56 5.13 12.79 -9.79
C LEU A 56 4.37 13.76 -8.88
N TRP A 57 5.03 14.72 -8.27
CA TRP A 57 4.45 15.57 -7.23
C TRP A 57 4.21 17.03 -7.66
N ASN A 58 5.03 17.57 -8.56
CA ASN A 58 4.92 18.96 -9.01
C ASN A 58 3.89 19.07 -10.14
N VAL A 59 2.62 18.94 -9.78
CA VAL A 59 1.49 19.01 -10.72
C VAL A 59 0.50 20.02 -10.15
N GLU A 60 0.26 21.09 -10.91
CA GLU A 60 -0.65 22.17 -10.53
C GLU A 60 -2.05 21.64 -10.15
N GLY A 61 -2.61 22.17 -9.06
CA GLY A 61 -3.91 21.77 -8.54
C GLY A 61 -3.96 20.34 -7.95
N ARG A 62 -2.80 19.73 -7.70
CA ARG A 62 -2.68 18.36 -7.14
C ARG A 62 -1.69 18.27 -5.99
N GLU A 63 -1.78 19.22 -5.06
CA GLU A 63 -0.91 19.35 -3.88
C GLU A 63 -0.94 18.09 -3.00
N TRP A 64 -2.02 17.31 -3.05
CA TRP A 64 -2.12 16.01 -2.39
C TRP A 64 -0.99 15.04 -2.79
N ARG A 65 -0.42 15.19 -4.00
CA ARG A 65 0.71 14.35 -4.46
C ARG A 65 1.97 14.61 -3.67
N PHE A 66 2.25 15.86 -3.34
CA PHE A 66 3.37 16.24 -2.48
C PHE A 66 3.19 15.67 -1.07
N CYS A 67 1.98 15.71 -0.55
CA CYS A 67 1.62 15.12 0.73
C CYS A 67 1.81 13.60 0.73
N ALA A 68 1.31 12.91 -0.30
CA ALA A 68 1.48 11.47 -0.47
C ALA A 68 2.96 11.07 -0.54
N LEU A 69 3.78 11.83 -1.28
CA LEU A 69 5.20 11.57 -1.40
C LEU A 69 5.91 11.67 -0.03
N GLY A 70 5.50 12.61 0.83
CA GLY A 70 6.02 12.73 2.20
C GLY A 70 5.74 11.49 3.03
N ILE A 71 4.52 10.96 2.98
CA ILE A 71 4.16 9.72 3.68
C ILE A 71 5.00 8.55 3.16
N VAL A 72 5.11 8.40 1.83
CA VAL A 72 5.91 7.33 1.21
C VAL A 72 7.38 7.42 1.61
N ALA A 73 7.98 8.61 1.60
CA ALA A 73 9.38 8.81 2.00
C ALA A 73 9.63 8.39 3.45
N ALA A 74 8.73 8.79 4.36
CA ALA A 74 8.84 8.44 5.77
C ALA A 74 8.71 6.92 6.01
N LEU A 75 7.75 6.26 5.34
CA LEU A 75 7.54 4.82 5.45
C LEU A 75 8.72 4.03 4.88
N ALA A 76 9.24 4.43 3.71
CA ALA A 76 10.37 3.78 3.05
C ALA A 76 11.62 3.70 3.94
N ALA A 77 11.84 4.69 4.81
CA ALA A 77 12.95 4.67 5.75
C ALA A 77 12.87 3.52 6.78
N HIS A 78 11.68 2.97 7.03
CA HIS A 78 11.45 1.84 7.92
C HIS A 78 11.46 0.48 7.20
N ILE A 79 11.39 0.48 5.87
CA ILE A 79 11.44 -0.72 5.05
C ILE A 79 12.90 -1.15 4.91
N LYS A 80 13.17 -2.44 5.14
CA LYS A 80 14.49 -3.07 5.02
C LYS A 80 14.63 -3.79 3.70
N THR A 81 13.59 -4.54 3.33
CA THR A 81 13.55 -5.39 2.14
C THR A 81 12.24 -5.14 1.38
N VAL A 82 12.35 -5.00 0.07
CA VAL A 82 11.17 -4.91 -0.79
C VAL A 82 10.79 -6.32 -1.24
N ASP A 83 9.54 -6.71 -0.96
CA ASP A 83 8.96 -7.98 -1.38
C ASP A 83 7.67 -7.73 -2.16
N THR A 84 7.69 -8.01 -3.46
CA THR A 84 6.60 -7.71 -4.40
C THR A 84 5.72 -8.92 -4.73
N ARG A 85 5.90 -10.06 -4.04
CA ARG A 85 5.16 -11.31 -4.30
C ARG A 85 3.67 -11.21 -3.96
N ALA A 86 3.32 -10.38 -2.99
CA ALA A 86 1.95 -10.12 -2.56
C ALA A 86 1.70 -8.61 -2.47
N SER A 87 0.44 -8.16 -2.55
CA SER A 87 0.09 -6.77 -2.28
C SER A 87 0.40 -6.40 -0.82
N PHE A 88 0.49 -5.11 -0.52
CA PHE A 88 0.72 -4.65 0.86
C PHE A 88 -0.37 -5.15 1.83
N ALA A 89 -1.62 -5.12 1.41
CA ALA A 89 -2.73 -5.54 2.25
C ALA A 89 -2.80 -7.08 2.40
N GLU A 90 -2.46 -7.84 1.36
CA GLU A 90 -2.28 -9.30 1.46
C GLU A 90 -1.18 -9.65 2.46
N GLN A 91 -0.03 -8.94 2.44
CA GLN A 91 1.04 -9.15 3.41
C GLN A 91 0.55 -8.96 4.86
N LEU A 92 -0.37 -8.00 5.11
CA LEU A 92 -0.95 -7.78 6.43
C LEU A 92 -1.97 -8.84 6.84
N GLY A 93 -2.72 -9.37 5.87
CA GLY A 93 -3.72 -10.42 6.08
C GLY A 93 -3.13 -11.82 6.16
N HIS A 94 -1.90 -12.02 5.67
CA HIS A 94 -1.24 -13.32 5.70
C HIS A 94 -1.18 -13.90 7.11
N LYS A 95 -1.51 -15.20 7.24
CA LYS A 95 -1.51 -15.90 8.53
C LYS A 95 -0.13 -16.41 8.89
N GLU A 96 0.38 -16.00 10.04
CA GLU A 96 1.48 -16.66 10.75
C GLU A 96 0.87 -17.54 11.86
N GLY A 97 0.76 -18.85 11.61
CA GLY A 97 -0.01 -19.77 12.46
C GLY A 97 -1.52 -19.46 12.41
N ASN A 98 -2.15 -19.25 13.57
CA ASN A 98 -3.59 -18.99 13.65
C ASN A 98 -3.98 -17.50 13.57
N HIS A 99 -3.02 -16.60 13.42
CA HIS A 99 -3.28 -15.16 13.47
C HIS A 99 -2.72 -14.45 12.22
N ALA A 100 -3.49 -13.50 11.70
CA ALA A 100 -2.98 -12.59 10.68
C ALA A 100 -1.84 -11.73 11.26
N VAL A 101 -0.87 -11.36 10.41
CA VAL A 101 0.26 -10.47 10.78
C VAL A 101 -0.26 -9.18 11.42
N MET A 102 -1.33 -8.60 10.86
CA MET A 102 -2.05 -7.52 11.48
C MET A 102 -3.43 -8.01 11.92
N SER A 103 -3.77 -7.88 13.21
CA SER A 103 -5.11 -8.23 13.68
C SER A 103 -6.20 -7.38 13.01
N GLU A 104 -7.40 -7.96 12.87
CA GLU A 104 -8.55 -7.29 12.24
C GLU A 104 -8.87 -5.92 12.88
N LEU A 105 -8.79 -5.81 14.20
CA LEU A 105 -9.03 -4.55 14.91
C LEU A 105 -8.04 -3.46 14.48
N ARG A 106 -6.75 -3.81 14.29
CA ARG A 106 -5.73 -2.87 13.82
C ARG A 106 -5.95 -2.51 12.35
N PHE A 107 -6.32 -3.50 11.53
CA PHE A 107 -6.63 -3.26 10.12
C PHE A 107 -7.86 -2.34 9.97
N ARG A 108 -8.89 -2.54 10.78
CA ARG A 108 -10.07 -1.66 10.82
C ARG A 108 -9.69 -0.22 11.18
N ARG A 109 -8.79 -0.02 12.15
CA ARG A 109 -8.28 1.32 12.51
C ARG A 109 -7.49 1.96 11.35
N LEU A 110 -6.69 1.18 10.61
CA LEU A 110 -6.02 1.66 9.40
C LEU A 110 -7.04 2.13 8.35
N SER A 111 -8.04 1.31 8.08
CA SER A 111 -9.11 1.61 7.09
C SER A 111 -9.96 2.82 7.48
N GLN A 112 -10.05 3.14 8.78
CA GLN A 112 -10.82 4.28 9.31
C GLN A 112 -10.02 5.59 9.41
N ALA A 113 -8.75 5.61 9.02
CA ALA A 113 -7.93 6.83 9.04
C ALA A 113 -8.61 7.94 8.24
N ARG A 114 -8.69 9.14 8.82
CA ARG A 114 -9.35 10.31 8.21
C ARG A 114 -8.40 11.44 7.85
N THR A 115 -7.21 11.44 8.45
CA THR A 115 -6.18 12.44 8.21
C THR A 115 -4.88 11.79 7.74
N GLN A 116 -4.05 12.56 7.05
CA GLN A 116 -2.74 12.12 6.59
C GLN A 116 -1.85 11.66 7.75
N GLU A 117 -1.90 12.35 8.88
CA GLU A 117 -1.15 12.00 10.10
C GLU A 117 -1.64 10.68 10.73
N GLU A 118 -2.96 10.43 10.72
CA GLU A 118 -3.52 9.16 11.18
C GLU A 118 -3.09 8.03 10.25
N LEU A 119 -3.23 8.21 8.94
CA LEU A 119 -2.79 7.24 7.94
C LEU A 119 -1.30 6.90 8.13
N PHE A 120 -0.45 7.93 8.21
CA PHE A 120 0.98 7.74 8.41
C PHE A 120 1.29 6.92 9.65
N ARG A 121 0.67 7.26 10.80
CA ARG A 121 0.86 6.51 12.06
C ARG A 121 0.43 5.05 11.94
N GLN A 122 -0.72 4.76 11.30
CA GLN A 122 -1.20 3.39 11.14
C GLN A 122 -0.32 2.60 10.16
N LEU A 123 0.06 3.19 9.03
CA LEU A 123 0.95 2.56 8.06
C LEU A 123 2.35 2.30 8.63
N ARG A 124 2.89 3.22 9.42
CA ARG A 124 4.18 3.01 10.12
C ARG A 124 4.13 1.80 11.04
N ARG A 125 3.03 1.62 11.79
CA ARG A 125 2.81 0.43 12.62
C ARG A 125 2.68 -0.83 11.77
N ALA A 126 1.97 -0.76 10.64
CA ALA A 126 1.84 -1.87 9.69
C ALA A 126 3.21 -2.32 9.15
N VAL A 127 4.05 -1.38 8.72
CA VAL A 127 5.43 -1.67 8.27
C VAL A 127 6.26 -2.32 9.38
N GLN A 128 6.07 -1.93 10.64
CA GLN A 128 6.75 -2.53 11.79
C GLN A 128 6.27 -3.97 12.04
N LEU A 129 4.96 -4.25 11.93
CA LEU A 129 4.41 -5.61 12.05
C LEU A 129 4.98 -6.54 10.97
N LEU A 130 5.13 -6.06 9.74
CA LEU A 130 5.79 -6.74 8.64
C LEU A 130 7.32 -6.83 8.80
N ARG A 131 7.88 -6.43 9.95
CA ARG A 131 9.33 -6.45 10.25
C ARG A 131 10.19 -5.71 9.22
N GLY A 132 9.56 -4.83 8.44
CA GLY A 132 10.19 -4.06 7.37
C GLY A 132 10.34 -4.82 6.05
N VAL A 133 9.68 -5.95 5.86
CA VAL A 133 9.59 -6.67 4.57
C VAL A 133 8.26 -6.29 3.92
N VAL A 134 8.29 -5.41 2.92
CA VAL A 134 7.08 -4.74 2.43
C VAL A 134 7.10 -4.58 0.91
N ASN A 135 5.95 -4.71 0.28
CA ASN A 135 5.76 -4.30 -1.12
C ASN A 135 5.69 -2.77 -1.21
N LEU A 136 6.87 -2.12 -1.27
CA LEU A 136 6.99 -0.67 -1.32
C LEU A 136 6.26 -0.03 -2.53
N PRO A 137 6.35 -0.56 -3.77
CA PRO A 137 5.60 -0.01 -4.89
C PRO A 137 4.08 -0.03 -4.70
N ASP A 138 3.53 -1.12 -4.16
CA ASP A 138 2.10 -1.25 -3.91
C ASP A 138 1.63 -0.35 -2.76
N LEU A 139 2.39 -0.34 -1.66
CA LEU A 139 2.16 0.59 -0.55
C LEU A 139 2.15 2.05 -1.03
N ALA A 140 3.12 2.44 -1.86
CA ALA A 140 3.20 3.79 -2.41
C ALA A 140 1.98 4.12 -3.28
N GLU A 141 1.61 3.24 -4.21
CA GLU A 141 0.40 3.40 -5.02
C GLU A 141 -0.85 3.57 -4.15
N GLY A 142 -0.97 2.75 -3.09
CA GLY A 142 -2.07 2.83 -2.13
C GLY A 142 -2.14 4.16 -1.40
N VAL A 143 -0.99 4.68 -0.93
CA VAL A 143 -0.90 6.00 -0.27
C VAL A 143 -1.31 7.13 -1.22
N PHE A 144 -0.83 7.10 -2.48
CA PHE A 144 -1.21 8.10 -3.48
C PHE A 144 -2.70 8.06 -3.80
N ARG A 145 -3.30 6.87 -3.90
CA ARG A 145 -4.75 6.71 -4.11
C ARG A 145 -5.54 7.25 -2.92
N TRP A 146 -5.12 6.91 -1.71
CA TRP A 146 -5.77 7.39 -0.50
C TRP A 146 -5.76 8.92 -0.42
N CYS A 147 -4.60 9.56 -0.62
CA CYS A 147 -4.49 11.02 -0.59
C CYS A 147 -5.34 11.69 -1.69
N LYS A 148 -5.42 11.07 -2.88
CA LYS A 148 -6.28 11.54 -3.96
C LYS A 148 -7.76 11.47 -3.59
N GLU A 149 -8.19 10.36 -3.00
CA GLU A 149 -9.59 10.17 -2.58
C GLU A 149 -10.00 11.15 -1.49
N GLU A 150 -9.10 11.46 -0.54
CA GLU A 150 -9.35 12.47 0.48
C GLU A 150 -9.43 13.88 -0.11
N ASP A 151 -8.51 14.26 -0.99
CA ASP A 151 -8.54 15.56 -1.68
C ASP A 151 -9.84 15.73 -2.49
N GLU A 152 -10.27 14.71 -3.22
CA GLU A 152 -11.54 14.72 -3.95
C GLU A 152 -12.74 14.85 -3.01
N ARG A 153 -12.70 14.22 -1.84
CA ARG A 153 -13.76 14.32 -0.84
C ARG A 153 -13.81 15.72 -0.22
N GLU A 154 -12.68 16.29 0.14
CA GLU A 154 -12.57 17.63 0.71
C GLU A 154 -13.06 18.72 -0.26
N ARG A 155 -12.77 18.56 -1.55
CA ARG A 155 -13.20 19.49 -2.60
C ARG A 155 -14.63 19.24 -3.07
N HIS A 156 -15.36 18.31 -2.47
CA HIS A 156 -16.68 17.85 -2.92
C HIS A 156 -16.71 17.44 -4.41
N ALA A 157 -15.58 17.03 -4.92
CA ALA A 157 -15.35 16.62 -6.30
C ALA A 157 -15.33 15.10 -6.48
N ALA A 158 -15.90 14.35 -5.51
CA ALA A 158 -15.90 12.89 -5.53
C ALA A 158 -16.56 12.37 -6.81
N ARG A 159 -15.78 11.71 -7.64
CA ARG A 159 -16.28 11.06 -8.86
C ARG A 159 -16.95 9.74 -8.50
N ARG A 160 -18.07 9.46 -9.20
CA ARG A 160 -18.71 8.15 -9.09
C ARG A 160 -17.75 7.07 -9.59
N ARG A 161 -17.40 6.13 -8.72
CA ARG A 161 -16.48 5.00 -8.98
C ARG A 161 -17.18 3.71 -8.60
N ALA A 162 -16.70 2.59 -9.17
CA ALA A 162 -17.10 1.29 -8.64
C ALA A 162 -16.59 1.17 -7.18
N PRO A 163 -17.35 0.52 -6.29
CA PRO A 163 -16.92 0.33 -4.89
C PRO A 163 -15.51 -0.25 -4.77
N THR A 164 -15.16 -1.18 -5.65
CA THR A 164 -13.84 -1.85 -5.71
C THR A 164 -12.69 -0.94 -6.14
N ASP A 165 -12.97 0.26 -6.67
CA ASP A 165 -11.95 1.23 -7.06
C ASP A 165 -11.42 2.05 -5.89
N TYR A 166 -12.17 2.09 -4.77
CA TYR A 166 -11.73 2.79 -3.57
C TYR A 166 -10.60 2.02 -2.88
N ILE A 167 -9.54 2.72 -2.53
CA ILE A 167 -8.34 2.08 -1.97
C ILE A 167 -8.64 1.33 -0.66
N ARG A 168 -9.50 1.85 0.19
CA ARG A 168 -9.89 1.19 1.44
C ARG A 168 -10.61 -0.14 1.20
N VAL A 169 -11.45 -0.19 0.16
CA VAL A 169 -12.17 -1.42 -0.24
C VAL A 169 -11.19 -2.43 -0.81
N ARG A 170 -10.27 -2.00 -1.67
CA ARG A 170 -9.22 -2.88 -2.22
C ARG A 170 -8.35 -3.48 -1.12
N TRP A 171 -7.85 -2.65 -0.20
CA TRP A 171 -7.09 -3.13 0.94
C TRP A 171 -7.88 -4.13 1.79
N ALA A 172 -9.19 -3.90 1.97
CA ALA A 172 -10.04 -4.82 2.73
C ALA A 172 -10.18 -6.18 1.99
N LEU A 173 -10.44 -6.15 0.69
CA LEU A 173 -10.53 -7.37 -0.12
C LEU A 173 -9.22 -8.16 -0.06
N ASP A 174 -8.09 -7.53 -0.35
CA ASP A 174 -6.77 -8.17 -0.33
C ASP A 174 -6.45 -8.75 1.06
N TYR A 175 -6.73 -7.99 2.13
CA TYR A 175 -6.48 -8.41 3.51
C TYR A 175 -7.29 -9.64 3.91
N TYR A 176 -8.61 -9.62 3.65
CA TYR A 176 -9.49 -10.72 4.06
C TYR A 176 -9.31 -11.96 3.18
N MET A 177 -9.03 -11.80 1.89
CA MET A 177 -8.75 -12.92 1.00
C MET A 177 -7.44 -13.63 1.39
N ALA A 178 -6.40 -12.92 1.76
CA ALA A 178 -5.14 -13.51 2.24
C ALA A 178 -5.30 -14.27 3.57
N GLY A 179 -6.25 -13.84 4.41
CA GLY A 179 -6.58 -14.50 5.69
C GLY A 179 -7.38 -15.79 5.55
N ASN A 180 -8.05 -16.03 4.42
CA ASN A 180 -8.90 -17.19 4.15
C ASN A 180 -8.51 -17.86 2.81
N PRO A 181 -7.41 -18.63 2.75
CA PRO A 181 -7.04 -19.33 1.51
C PRO A 181 -7.99 -20.48 1.14
N SER A 182 -9.03 -20.77 1.95
CA SER A 182 -9.93 -21.91 1.75
C SER A 182 -11.13 -21.66 0.85
N ASP A 183 -11.36 -20.45 0.35
CA ASP A 183 -12.46 -20.12 -0.55
C ASP A 183 -12.01 -19.86 -2.01
N ALA A 184 -10.91 -20.47 -2.43
CA ALA A 184 -10.71 -20.66 -3.86
C ALA A 184 -11.78 -21.69 -4.33
N PRO A 185 -12.64 -21.38 -5.33
CA PRO A 185 -13.57 -22.39 -5.83
C PRO A 185 -12.76 -23.55 -6.40
N ASP A 186 -12.88 -24.72 -5.76
CA ASP A 186 -12.35 -25.96 -6.29
C ASP A 186 -12.92 -26.18 -7.70
N ALA A 187 -12.08 -25.94 -8.70
CA ALA A 187 -12.37 -26.23 -10.09
C ALA A 187 -12.17 -27.72 -10.41
N GLU A 188 -12.57 -28.61 -9.50
CA GLU A 188 -12.58 -30.05 -9.74
C GLU A 188 -13.70 -30.73 -8.95
N ASN A 189 -14.87 -30.76 -9.47
CA ASN A 189 -15.76 -31.94 -9.48
C ASN A 189 -17.12 -31.63 -10.16
N ILE A 190 -17.12 -31.40 -11.45
CA ILE A 190 -18.34 -31.62 -12.23
C ILE A 190 -18.31 -33.08 -12.71
N ASN A 191 -18.59 -34.01 -11.80
CA ASN A 191 -19.00 -35.35 -12.18
C ASN A 191 -20.49 -35.29 -12.57
N LEU A 192 -20.76 -35.12 -13.87
CA LEU A 192 -22.06 -35.32 -14.43
C LEU A 192 -22.38 -36.85 -14.36
N PRO A 193 -23.50 -37.25 -13.77
CA PRO A 193 -23.93 -38.62 -13.85
C PRO A 193 -24.30 -38.93 -15.30
N VAL A 194 -23.66 -39.95 -15.86
CA VAL A 194 -24.03 -40.53 -17.14
C VAL A 194 -25.30 -41.32 -16.93
N ASP A 195 -26.45 -40.79 -17.36
CA ASP A 195 -27.70 -41.53 -17.46
C ASP A 195 -27.57 -42.57 -18.56
N THR A 196 -27.31 -43.81 -18.16
CA THR A 196 -27.52 -44.99 -19.00
C THR A 196 -29.01 -45.31 -19.06
N ALA A 197 -29.68 -44.74 -20.04
CA ALA A 197 -31.01 -45.21 -20.41
C ALA A 197 -30.89 -46.59 -21.11
N THR A 198 -31.21 -47.62 -20.36
CA THR A 198 -31.43 -48.98 -20.89
C THR A 198 -32.78 -49.02 -21.59
N THR A 199 -32.71 -49.17 -22.90
CA THR A 199 -33.87 -49.57 -23.72
C THR A 199 -34.11 -51.08 -23.54
N GLN A 200 -35.26 -51.48 -23.08
CA GLN A 200 -35.82 -52.82 -23.34
C GLN A 200 -37.26 -52.65 -23.78
N GLU A 201 -37.47 -53.29 -25.03
CA GLU A 201 -38.70 -53.70 -25.69
C GLU A 201 -39.77 -52.70 -26.05
#